data_a6b8791fea3653ef2e08df03f3ec1eca
#
_entry.id   a6b8791fea3653ef2e08df03f3ec1eca
#
_cell.length_a   1.000
_cell.length_b   1.000
_cell.length_c   1.000
_cell.angle_alpha   90.00
_cell.angle_beta   90.00
_cell.angle_gamma   90.00
#
_symmetry.space_group_name_H-M   'P 1'
#
loop_
_entity.id
_entity.type
_entity.pdbx_description
1 polymer ?
#
loop_
_entity_poly.entity_id
_entity_poly.type
_entity_poly.pdbx_seq_one_letter_code
_entity_poly.pdbx_strand_id
1 'polypeptide(L)'
;MNLTVQDVATLLRVPESSIRKWISERGFPAHRVDDQLRFHRAEIVEWATTERIALPADLLEDPKTRGAGLPSLSQALEAGGIHAGLRGADKLSVLREIVARLPLRKDSERAQLLEVLLAREAMGSTGVGDGIAIPHARSPIVMRVPTASISLCLLDEAVEFGAIDGRPVSTI
;
A
#
# COMPACT_ATOMS: atom_id res chain seq x y z
N MET A 1 0.01 -6.84 13.89
CA MET A 1 -0.53 -7.99 14.67
C MET A 1 -0.29 -9.23 13.83
N ASN A 2 0.40 -10.23 14.39
CA ASN A 2 0.71 -11.47 13.66
C ASN A 2 -0.50 -12.40 13.69
N LEU A 3 -1.10 -12.67 12.54
CA LEU A 3 -2.23 -13.58 12.37
C LEU A 3 -1.73 -15.03 12.26
N THR A 4 -2.53 -15.97 12.75
CA THR A 4 -2.31 -17.42 12.55
C THR A 4 -2.99 -17.89 11.24
N VAL A 5 -2.73 -19.13 10.82
CA VAL A 5 -3.44 -19.75 9.67
C VAL A 5 -4.95 -19.74 9.89
N GLN A 6 -5.40 -20.04 11.12
CA GLN A 6 -6.80 -20.08 11.49
C GLN A 6 -7.46 -18.69 11.41
N ASP A 7 -6.74 -17.65 11.90
CA ASP A 7 -7.22 -16.27 11.82
C ASP A 7 -7.42 -15.85 10.37
N VAL A 8 -6.43 -16.16 9.50
CA VAL A 8 -6.49 -15.84 8.07
C VAL A 8 -7.59 -16.62 7.37
N ALA A 9 -7.77 -17.90 7.65
CA ALA A 9 -8.84 -18.73 7.10
C ALA A 9 -10.22 -18.15 7.45
N THR A 10 -10.40 -17.76 8.71
CA THR A 10 -11.63 -17.11 9.19
C THR A 10 -11.86 -15.77 8.51
N LEU A 11 -10.84 -14.91 8.43
CA LEU A 11 -10.90 -13.58 7.82
C LEU A 11 -11.23 -13.64 6.34
N LEU A 12 -10.64 -14.59 5.59
CA LEU A 12 -10.87 -14.77 4.16
C LEU A 12 -12.09 -15.66 3.85
N ARG A 13 -12.73 -16.22 4.87
CA ARG A 13 -13.86 -17.14 4.76
C ARG A 13 -13.55 -18.36 3.88
N VAL A 14 -12.36 -18.91 4.02
CA VAL A 14 -11.88 -20.08 3.29
C VAL A 14 -11.32 -21.13 4.24
N PRO A 15 -11.28 -22.41 3.86
CA PRO A 15 -10.65 -23.46 4.66
C PRO A 15 -9.14 -23.20 4.83
N GLU A 16 -8.55 -23.64 5.94
CA GLU A 16 -7.09 -23.57 6.15
C GLU A 16 -6.29 -24.27 5.04
N SER A 17 -6.84 -25.32 4.47
CA SER A 17 -6.23 -26.03 3.34
C SER A 17 -6.02 -25.13 2.13
N SER A 18 -6.93 -24.19 1.88
CA SER A 18 -6.80 -23.19 0.80
C SER A 18 -5.64 -22.24 1.07
N ILE A 19 -5.47 -21.80 2.32
CA ILE A 19 -4.34 -20.94 2.70
C ILE A 19 -3.02 -21.67 2.47
N ARG A 20 -2.90 -22.93 2.89
CA ARG A 20 -1.70 -23.74 2.69
C ARG A 20 -1.39 -23.95 1.20
N LYS A 21 -2.41 -24.17 0.38
CA LYS A 21 -2.30 -24.31 -1.06
C LYS A 21 -1.83 -22.99 -1.70
N TRP A 22 -2.37 -21.86 -1.30
CA TRP A 22 -1.94 -20.55 -1.82
C TRP A 22 -0.50 -20.21 -1.46
N ILE A 23 -0.02 -20.61 -0.26
CA ILE A 23 1.38 -20.46 0.13
C ILE A 23 2.29 -21.24 -0.83
N SER A 24 1.95 -22.48 -1.18
CA SER A 24 2.79 -23.34 -2.02
C SER A 24 2.68 -23.00 -3.51
N GLU A 25 1.52 -22.56 -4.00
CA GLU A 25 1.25 -22.45 -5.43
C GLU A 25 1.17 -20.99 -5.93
N ARG A 26 0.83 -20.04 -5.08
CA ARG A 26 0.51 -18.66 -5.48
C ARG A 26 1.29 -17.58 -4.72
N GLY A 27 2.33 -17.97 -3.99
CA GLY A 27 3.17 -17.03 -3.26
C GLY A 27 2.42 -16.23 -2.18
N PHE A 28 1.40 -16.83 -1.54
CA PHE A 28 0.69 -16.19 -0.45
C PHE A 28 1.68 -15.82 0.67
N PRO A 29 1.70 -14.56 1.15
CA PRO A 29 2.71 -14.08 2.08
C PRO A 29 2.58 -14.75 3.44
N ALA A 30 3.59 -15.52 3.82
CA ALA A 30 3.66 -16.22 5.09
C ALA A 30 5.07 -16.13 5.68
N HIS A 31 5.15 -15.89 6.98
CA HIS A 31 6.39 -15.84 7.73
C HIS A 31 6.45 -17.02 8.70
N ARG A 32 7.61 -17.67 8.82
CA ARG A 32 7.80 -18.73 9.80
C ARG A 32 8.45 -18.15 11.06
N VAL A 33 7.73 -18.23 12.17
CA VAL A 33 8.20 -17.79 13.49
C VAL A 33 7.98 -18.95 14.45
N ASP A 34 9.04 -19.44 15.11
CA ASP A 34 9.00 -20.58 16.05
C ASP A 34 8.21 -21.79 15.51
N ASP A 35 8.55 -22.21 14.27
CA ASP A 35 7.89 -23.30 13.52
C ASP A 35 6.39 -23.09 13.21
N GLN A 36 5.86 -21.91 13.51
CA GLN A 36 4.48 -21.56 13.19
C GLN A 36 4.40 -20.55 12.05
N LEU A 37 3.40 -20.73 11.19
CA LEU A 37 3.12 -19.74 10.14
C LEU A 37 2.44 -18.52 10.77
N ARG A 38 2.97 -17.35 10.43
CA ARG A 38 2.45 -16.05 10.84
C ARG A 38 2.23 -15.19 9.59
N PHE A 39 1.23 -14.32 9.68
CA PHE A 39 0.80 -13.50 8.55
C PHE A 39 0.62 -12.06 9.00
N HIS A 40 0.95 -11.13 8.11
CA HIS A 40 0.67 -9.73 8.29
C HIS A 40 -0.54 -9.32 7.45
N ARG A 41 -1.49 -8.64 8.09
CA ARG A 41 -2.75 -8.22 7.45
C ARG A 41 -2.49 -7.37 6.18
N ALA A 42 -1.56 -6.43 6.24
CA ALA A 42 -1.21 -5.58 5.11
C ALA A 42 -0.74 -6.39 3.89
N GLU A 43 0.10 -7.41 4.12
CA GLU A 43 0.60 -8.28 3.05
C GLU A 43 -0.50 -9.15 2.44
N ILE A 44 -1.47 -9.58 3.26
CA ILE A 44 -2.65 -10.32 2.76
C ILE A 44 -3.49 -9.43 1.84
N VAL A 45 -3.74 -8.18 2.25
CA VAL A 45 -4.50 -7.22 1.44
C VAL A 45 -3.78 -6.93 0.13
N GLU A 46 -2.47 -6.70 0.17
CA GLU A 46 -1.65 -6.47 -1.01
C GLU A 46 -1.70 -7.66 -1.98
N TRP A 47 -1.46 -8.86 -1.46
CA TRP A 47 -1.50 -10.09 -2.27
C TRP A 47 -2.88 -10.30 -2.91
N ALA A 48 -3.95 -10.16 -2.14
CA ALA A 48 -5.31 -10.33 -2.65
C ALA A 48 -5.67 -9.28 -3.72
N THR A 49 -5.18 -8.05 -3.59
CA THR A 49 -5.35 -7.00 -4.60
C THR A 49 -4.64 -7.40 -5.89
N THR A 50 -3.38 -7.87 -5.79
CA THR A 50 -2.60 -8.35 -6.93
C THR A 50 -3.26 -9.54 -7.63
N GLU A 51 -3.79 -10.48 -6.84
CA GLU A 51 -4.47 -11.68 -7.33
C GLU A 51 -5.94 -11.43 -7.74
N ARG A 52 -6.43 -10.20 -7.61
CA ARG A 52 -7.82 -9.80 -7.88
C ARG A 52 -8.85 -10.61 -7.10
N ILE A 53 -8.52 -10.97 -5.87
CA ILE A 53 -9.41 -11.69 -4.97
C ILE A 53 -10.21 -10.66 -4.16
N ALA A 54 -11.53 -10.77 -4.20
CA ALA A 54 -12.40 -9.93 -3.40
C ALA A 54 -12.18 -10.21 -1.90
N LEU A 55 -11.83 -9.17 -1.16
CA LEU A 55 -11.64 -9.25 0.29
C LEU A 55 -12.93 -8.88 1.02
N PRO A 56 -13.25 -9.59 2.11
CA PRO A 56 -14.32 -9.16 3.02
C PRO A 56 -14.01 -7.79 3.61
N ALA A 57 -15.04 -6.95 3.80
CA ALA A 57 -14.89 -5.62 4.35
C ALA A 57 -14.18 -5.62 5.73
N ASP A 58 -14.44 -6.65 6.53
CA ASP A 58 -13.82 -6.85 7.86
C ASP A 58 -12.29 -6.96 7.80
N LEU A 59 -11.74 -7.38 6.65
CA LEU A 59 -10.30 -7.43 6.43
C LEU A 59 -9.72 -6.06 6.13
N LEU A 60 -10.51 -5.14 5.62
CA LEU A 60 -10.11 -3.76 5.35
C LEU A 60 -10.20 -2.89 6.61
N GLU A 61 -10.96 -3.32 7.63
CA GLU A 61 -11.07 -2.62 8.91
C GLU A 61 -9.98 -3.07 9.90
N ASP A 62 -9.13 -2.18 10.38
CA ASP A 62 -8.20 -2.48 11.47
C ASP A 62 -8.98 -2.58 12.80
N PRO A 63 -8.90 -3.70 13.55
CA PRO A 63 -9.54 -3.83 14.86
C PRO A 63 -9.16 -2.74 15.87
N LYS A 64 -8.00 -2.11 15.71
CA LYS A 64 -7.55 -0.98 16.54
C LYS A 64 -8.27 0.33 16.20
N THR A 65 -8.85 0.42 15.01
CA THR A 65 -9.63 1.58 14.56
C THR A 65 -11.15 1.42 14.79
N ARG A 66 -11.60 0.26 15.27
CA ARG A 66 -12.97 0.06 15.74
C ARG A 66 -13.24 0.92 16.96
N GLY A 67 -13.50 2.20 16.75
CA GLY A 67 -13.79 3.16 17.82
C GLY A 67 -13.17 4.53 17.63
N ALA A 68 -12.07 4.66 16.91
CA ALA A 68 -11.63 5.93 16.35
C ALA A 68 -12.18 5.95 14.91
N GLY A 69 -13.21 6.74 14.65
CA GLY A 69 -13.81 6.85 13.33
C GLY A 69 -12.71 7.11 12.29
N LEU A 70 -12.58 6.24 11.29
CA LEU A 70 -11.73 6.53 10.16
C LEU A 70 -12.22 7.83 9.52
N PRO A 71 -11.32 8.73 9.12
CA PRO A 71 -11.75 9.92 8.41
C PRO A 71 -12.45 9.50 7.11
N SER A 72 -13.43 10.27 6.69
CA SER A 72 -14.01 10.11 5.36
C SER A 72 -12.94 10.34 4.30
N LEU A 73 -13.16 9.87 3.07
CA LEU A 73 -12.22 10.10 1.97
C LEU A 73 -11.95 11.61 1.78
N SER A 74 -12.97 12.46 1.90
CA SER A 74 -12.80 13.91 1.81
C SER A 74 -11.89 14.45 2.91
N GLN A 75 -12.10 14.04 4.16
CA GLN A 75 -11.24 14.43 5.28
C GLN A 75 -9.80 13.95 5.11
N ALA A 76 -9.60 12.73 4.59
CA ALA A 76 -8.27 12.20 4.33
C ALA A 76 -7.56 12.97 3.20
N LEU A 77 -8.28 13.37 2.14
CA LEU A 77 -7.76 14.19 1.05
C LEU A 77 -7.49 15.64 1.50
N GLU A 78 -8.36 16.22 2.36
CA GLU A 78 -8.09 17.53 2.96
C GLU A 78 -6.80 17.51 3.80
N ALA A 79 -6.57 16.44 4.56
CA ALA A 79 -5.37 16.29 5.37
C ALA A 79 -4.09 16.03 4.56
N GLY A 80 -4.17 15.30 3.45
CA GLY A 80 -3.03 14.96 2.59
C GLY A 80 -2.79 15.93 1.44
N GLY A 81 -3.85 16.59 0.99
CA GLY A 81 -3.81 17.58 -0.08
C GLY A 81 -3.94 17.01 -1.50
N ILE A 82 -4.30 17.91 -2.42
CA ILE A 82 -4.30 17.65 -3.85
C ILE A 82 -3.17 18.50 -4.46
N HIS A 83 -2.22 17.85 -5.07
CA HIS A 83 -1.04 18.47 -5.65
C HIS A 83 -1.07 18.29 -7.17
N ALA A 84 -1.15 19.38 -7.91
CA ALA A 84 -1.08 19.37 -9.37
C ALA A 84 0.24 19.97 -9.86
N GLY A 85 0.56 19.70 -11.11
CA GLY A 85 1.75 20.26 -11.76
C GLY A 85 3.05 19.63 -11.26
N LEU A 86 3.02 18.37 -10.83
CA LEU A 86 4.23 17.67 -10.43
C LEU A 86 5.02 17.25 -11.67
N ARG A 87 6.34 17.37 -11.59
CA ARG A 87 7.25 17.06 -12.68
C ARG A 87 8.26 16.00 -12.29
N GLY A 88 8.57 15.13 -13.22
CA GLY A 88 9.62 14.14 -13.10
C GLY A 88 9.82 13.44 -14.43
N ALA A 89 11.07 13.12 -14.76
CA ALA A 89 11.41 12.41 -15.98
C ALA A 89 11.22 10.89 -15.86
N ASP A 90 11.19 10.39 -14.63
CA ASP A 90 11.11 8.97 -14.32
C ASP A 90 10.42 8.75 -12.96
N LYS A 91 10.15 7.48 -12.67
CA LYS A 91 9.52 7.03 -11.43
C LYS A 91 10.24 7.56 -10.17
N LEU A 92 11.56 7.53 -10.16
CA LEU A 92 12.36 7.98 -9.00
C LEU A 92 12.18 9.47 -8.74
N SER A 93 12.30 10.29 -9.77
CA SER A 93 12.15 11.75 -9.66
C SER A 93 10.73 12.14 -9.27
N VAL A 94 9.71 11.44 -9.79
CA VAL A 94 8.31 11.64 -9.42
C VAL A 94 8.08 11.27 -7.94
N LEU A 95 8.53 10.12 -7.48
CA LEU A 95 8.37 9.73 -6.07
C LEU A 95 9.08 10.70 -5.13
N ARG A 96 10.26 11.22 -5.51
CA ARG A 96 10.97 12.24 -4.74
C ARG A 96 10.18 13.55 -4.64
N GLU A 97 9.61 14.00 -5.75
CA GLU A 97 8.79 15.21 -5.80
C GLU A 97 7.51 15.06 -4.95
N ILE A 98 6.86 13.90 -5.02
CA ILE A 98 5.70 13.58 -4.19
C ILE A 98 6.07 13.66 -2.72
N VAL A 99 7.11 12.95 -2.30
CA VAL A 99 7.54 12.94 -0.89
C VAL A 99 7.90 14.33 -0.38
N ALA A 100 8.45 15.20 -1.24
CA ALA A 100 8.73 16.59 -0.88
C ALA A 100 7.46 17.40 -0.59
N ARG A 101 6.33 17.07 -1.24
CA ARG A 101 5.03 17.75 -1.04
C ARG A 101 4.24 17.23 0.16
N LEU A 102 4.56 16.04 0.67
CA LEU A 102 3.83 15.47 1.79
C LEU A 102 4.01 16.29 3.08
N PRO A 103 2.97 16.35 3.95
CA PRO A 103 2.99 17.13 5.18
C PRO A 103 3.86 16.49 6.28
N LEU A 104 5.08 16.09 5.94
CA LEU A 104 6.06 15.54 6.86
C LEU A 104 6.89 16.65 7.49
N ARG A 105 7.18 16.53 8.79
CA ARG A 105 7.85 17.59 9.55
C ARG A 105 9.36 17.60 9.42
N LYS A 106 9.97 16.43 9.15
CA LYS A 106 11.42 16.25 9.14
C LYS A 106 11.92 15.71 7.81
N ASP A 107 13.05 16.22 7.36
CA ASP A 107 13.70 15.72 6.15
C ASP A 107 14.16 14.26 6.28
N SER A 108 14.50 13.82 7.49
CA SER A 108 14.81 12.41 7.76
C SER A 108 13.60 11.49 7.56
N GLU A 109 12.38 11.96 7.88
CA GLU A 109 11.14 11.22 7.63
C GLU A 109 10.85 11.12 6.13
N ARG A 110 11.14 12.20 5.37
CA ARG A 110 11.03 12.21 3.90
C ARG A 110 12.01 11.23 3.26
N ALA A 111 13.27 11.26 3.67
CA ALA A 111 14.28 10.34 3.16
C ALA A 111 13.90 8.88 3.43
N GLN A 112 13.49 8.57 4.66
CA GLN A 112 13.05 7.23 5.04
C GLN A 112 11.82 6.78 4.25
N LEU A 113 10.83 7.65 4.07
CA LEU A 113 9.64 7.32 3.27
C LEU A 113 10.02 7.03 1.83
N LEU A 114 10.86 7.87 1.21
CA LEU A 114 11.31 7.66 -0.16
C LEU A 114 12.01 6.32 -0.32
N GLU A 115 12.93 5.96 0.57
CA GLU A 115 13.62 4.66 0.55
C GLU A 115 12.62 3.49 0.61
N VAL A 116 11.64 3.58 1.49
CA VAL A 116 10.62 2.52 1.66
C VAL A 116 9.73 2.40 0.44
N LEU A 117 9.30 3.52 -0.16
CA LEU A 117 8.51 3.52 -1.38
C LEU A 117 9.30 2.92 -2.56
N LEU A 118 10.57 3.28 -2.69
CA LEU A 118 11.44 2.73 -3.73
C LEU A 118 11.71 1.24 -3.53
N ALA A 119 11.94 0.80 -2.30
CA ALA A 119 12.12 -0.62 -1.98
C ALA A 119 10.85 -1.43 -2.31
N ARG A 120 9.66 -0.87 -2.04
CA ARG A 120 8.38 -1.48 -2.41
C ARG A 120 8.21 -1.55 -3.92
N GLU A 121 8.53 -0.48 -4.61
CA GLU A 121 8.39 -0.38 -6.07
C GLU A 121 9.36 -1.31 -6.82
N ALA A 122 10.54 -1.59 -6.25
CA ALA A 122 11.50 -2.54 -6.79
C ALA A 122 11.00 -4.00 -6.77
N MET A 123 10.04 -4.31 -5.92
CA MET A 123 9.42 -5.65 -5.82
C MET A 123 8.32 -5.89 -6.87
N GLY A 124 7.90 -4.85 -7.55
CA GLY A 124 6.82 -4.83 -8.52
C GLY A 124 6.13 -3.48 -8.52
N SER A 125 5.66 -3.05 -9.69
CA SER A 125 5.04 -1.74 -9.82
C SER A 125 3.76 -1.60 -8.99
N THR A 126 3.57 -0.42 -8.42
CA THR A 126 2.31 -0.01 -7.79
C THR A 126 1.35 0.65 -8.77
N GLY A 127 1.68 0.68 -10.06
CA GLY A 127 0.80 1.12 -11.14
C GLY A 127 -0.33 0.12 -11.36
N VAL A 128 -1.57 0.56 -11.11
CA VAL A 128 -2.78 -0.29 -11.16
C VAL A 128 -3.46 -0.28 -12.52
N GLY A 129 -3.00 0.52 -13.46
CA GLY A 129 -3.57 0.72 -14.79
C GLY A 129 -4.32 2.04 -14.91
N ASP A 130 -4.84 2.32 -16.08
CA ASP A 130 -5.59 3.55 -16.44
C ASP A 130 -4.87 4.86 -16.06
N GLY A 131 -3.54 4.85 -16.11
CA GLY A 131 -2.72 6.01 -15.77
C GLY A 131 -2.61 6.31 -14.29
N ILE A 132 -2.95 5.34 -13.41
CA ILE A 132 -2.97 5.50 -11.97
C ILE A 132 -1.90 4.62 -11.30
N ALA A 133 -1.21 5.16 -10.30
CA ALA A 133 -0.38 4.38 -9.38
C ALA A 133 -0.73 4.69 -7.92
N ILE A 134 -0.54 3.71 -7.03
CA ILE A 134 -0.82 3.83 -5.60
C ILE A 134 0.42 3.40 -4.82
N PRO A 135 1.49 4.22 -4.78
CA PRO A 135 2.68 3.91 -3.99
C PRO A 135 2.34 3.85 -2.51
N HIS A 136 2.76 2.77 -1.86
CA HIS A 136 2.50 2.55 -0.44
C HIS A 136 3.67 1.80 0.20
N ALA A 137 3.81 1.91 1.50
CA ALA A 137 4.79 1.14 2.25
C ALA A 137 4.27 -0.27 2.49
N ARG A 138 5.10 -1.29 2.26
CA ARG A 138 4.76 -2.70 2.51
C ARG A 138 4.50 -2.99 4.01
N SER A 139 5.23 -2.34 4.87
CA SER A 139 5.10 -2.47 6.32
C SER A 139 4.71 -1.13 6.93
N PRO A 140 3.95 -1.14 8.04
CA PRO A 140 3.64 0.09 8.74
C PRO A 140 4.92 0.83 9.11
N ILE A 141 5.04 2.07 8.63
CA ILE A 141 6.13 2.96 9.00
C ILE A 141 5.63 3.83 10.15
N VAL A 142 6.44 3.94 11.20
CA VAL A 142 6.14 4.87 12.29
C VAL A 142 6.51 6.28 11.84
N MET A 143 5.55 6.95 11.20
CA MET A 143 5.66 8.37 10.90
C MET A 143 4.76 9.16 11.84
N ARG A 144 5.23 10.33 12.27
CA ARG A 144 4.46 11.22 13.13
C ARG A 144 3.51 12.09 12.30
N VAL A 145 2.57 11.45 11.60
CA VAL A 145 1.45 12.15 10.95
C VAL A 145 0.29 12.25 11.94
N PRO A 146 -0.33 13.42 12.08
CA PRO A 146 -1.36 13.64 13.09
C PRO A 146 -2.66 12.89 12.78
N THR A 147 -2.95 12.61 11.51
CA THR A 147 -4.18 11.98 11.04
C THR A 147 -3.91 11.10 9.83
N ALA A 148 -4.76 10.10 9.58
CA ALA A 148 -4.75 9.35 8.34
C ALA A 148 -5.01 10.31 7.18
N SER A 149 -4.16 10.27 6.14
CA SER A 149 -4.22 11.19 5.02
C SER A 149 -3.96 10.47 3.69
N ILE A 150 -4.54 11.02 2.63
CA ILE A 150 -4.32 10.62 1.24
C ILE A 150 -3.88 11.86 0.50
N SER A 151 -2.73 11.79 -0.17
CA SER A 151 -2.27 12.86 -1.06
C SER A 151 -2.52 12.44 -2.50
N LEU A 152 -3.30 13.23 -3.23
CA LEU A 152 -3.54 13.03 -4.65
C LEU A 152 -2.57 13.90 -5.44
N CYS A 153 -1.75 13.27 -6.27
CA CYS A 153 -0.73 13.93 -7.05
C CYS A 153 -1.01 13.79 -8.55
N LEU A 154 -1.11 14.92 -9.24
CA LEU A 154 -1.33 14.99 -10.69
C LEU A 154 -0.05 15.46 -11.37
N LEU A 155 0.46 14.66 -12.31
CA LEU A 155 1.68 14.95 -13.05
C LEU A 155 1.36 15.80 -14.27
N ASP A 156 2.27 16.73 -14.60
CA ASP A 156 2.18 17.50 -15.85
C ASP A 156 2.37 16.60 -17.08
N GLU A 157 3.27 15.62 -16.97
CA GLU A 157 3.55 14.63 -17.99
C GLU A 157 3.47 13.23 -17.41
N ALA A 158 2.85 12.30 -18.13
CA ALA A 158 2.75 10.91 -17.70
C ALA A 158 4.13 10.23 -17.76
N VAL A 159 4.42 9.39 -16.78
CA VAL A 159 5.72 8.73 -16.59
C VAL A 159 5.59 7.21 -16.62
N GLU A 160 6.57 6.54 -17.23
CA GLU A 160 6.64 5.08 -17.21
C GLU A 160 6.83 4.57 -15.79
N PHE A 161 5.77 3.95 -15.27
CA PHE A 161 5.74 3.42 -13.91
C PHE A 161 5.83 1.88 -13.88
N GLY A 162 5.71 1.25 -15.04
CA GLY A 162 5.59 -0.20 -15.18
C GLY A 162 4.23 -0.70 -14.73
N ALA A 163 3.16 0.08 -15.00
CA ALA A 163 1.80 -0.28 -14.65
C ALA A 163 1.36 -1.58 -15.33
N ILE A 164 0.39 -2.27 -14.73
CA ILE A 164 -0.06 -3.60 -15.17
C ILE A 164 -0.59 -3.62 -16.62
N ASP A 165 -1.07 -2.49 -17.12
CA ASP A 165 -1.57 -2.32 -18.49
C ASP A 165 -0.52 -1.74 -19.46
N GLY A 166 0.71 -1.49 -18.99
CA GLY A 166 1.81 -0.90 -19.75
C GLY A 166 1.61 0.56 -20.12
N ARG A 167 0.63 1.26 -19.53
CA ARG A 167 0.40 2.67 -19.79
C ARG A 167 1.19 3.55 -18.82
N PRO A 168 1.67 4.73 -19.30
CA PRO A 168 2.27 5.72 -18.42
C PRO A 168 1.28 6.22 -17.36
N VAL A 169 1.80 6.58 -16.20
CA VAL A 169 1.03 7.07 -15.04
C VAL A 169 1.06 8.59 -14.99
N SER A 170 -0.09 9.20 -14.83
CA SER A 170 -0.27 10.65 -14.65
C SER A 170 -0.92 11.02 -13.30
N THR A 171 -1.46 10.02 -12.58
CA THR A 171 -2.17 10.21 -11.31
C THR A 171 -1.60 9.26 -10.25
N ILE A 172 -1.23 9.79 -9.11
CA ILE A 172 -0.62 9.04 -8.03
C ILE A 172 -1.28 9.42 -6.70
#